data_2592f344a759c1cacb4e6f7529280641
#
_entry.id   2592f344a759c1cacb4e6f7529280641
#
_cell.length_a   1.000
_cell.length_b   1.000
_cell.length_c   1.000
_cell.angle_alpha   90.00
_cell.angle_beta   90.00
_cell.angle_gamma   90.00
#
_symmetry.space_group_name_H-M   'P 1'
#
loop_
_entity.id
_entity.type
_entity.pdbx_description
1 polymer ?
#
loop_
_entity_poly.entity_id
_entity_poly.type
_entity_poly.pdbx_seq_one_letter_code
_entity_poly.pdbx_strand_id
1 'polypeptide(L)'
;MVYQNIVAGRFVDRPNRFIAHVEINGVVETVHVKNTGRCRELLLPGVRVILEVAANPDRKTKYDLIAVYKQGFGLINMDSQAPNKVVAEWLAGQGYDVVKPEYKYGSSRIDFYMEKFRMDDGGQEVSERYLMEVKGCTLEIDGIGYFPDAPTERGIKHLKELAGAAGQGYHCIMAYVIQMEGINEVRPNITTHPAYGKAVEEAIAAGVKVLFLCTAVKENELRIVSGRYLGE
;
A
#
# COMPACT_ATOMS: atom_id res chain seq x y z
N MET A 1 -4.41 -10.76 5.81
CA MET A 1 -4.06 -10.08 7.07
C MET A 1 -5.34 -9.79 7.86
N VAL A 2 -5.36 -10.10 9.17
CA VAL A 2 -6.54 -9.93 10.04
C VAL A 2 -6.14 -9.04 11.22
N TYR A 3 -6.96 -8.02 11.49
CA TYR A 3 -6.86 -7.17 12.68
C TYR A 3 -7.56 -7.84 13.86
N GLN A 4 -6.98 -7.71 15.04
CA GLN A 4 -7.53 -8.26 16.27
C GLN A 4 -8.23 -7.15 17.08
N ASN A 5 -9.30 -7.52 17.79
CA ASN A 5 -9.98 -6.61 18.75
C ASN A 5 -10.34 -5.24 18.14
N ILE A 6 -11.14 -5.23 17.10
CA ILE A 6 -11.60 -3.99 16.46
C ILE A 6 -12.78 -3.37 17.21
N VAL A 7 -12.86 -2.04 17.14
CA VAL A 7 -14.02 -1.26 17.61
C VAL A 7 -14.39 -0.21 16.55
N ALA A 8 -15.68 0.13 16.49
CA ALA A 8 -16.14 1.22 15.64
C ALA A 8 -16.21 2.53 16.42
N GLY A 9 -16.02 3.66 15.74
CA GLY A 9 -16.17 5.00 16.29
C GLY A 9 -16.63 6.00 15.23
N ARG A 10 -16.81 7.25 15.66
CA ARG A 10 -17.09 8.40 14.79
C ARG A 10 -15.91 9.35 14.82
N PHE A 11 -15.37 9.65 13.65
CA PHE A 11 -14.27 10.60 13.52
C PHE A 11 -14.71 12.01 13.95
N VAL A 12 -13.91 12.68 14.76
CA VAL A 12 -14.15 14.05 15.22
C VAL A 12 -13.25 15.02 14.47
N ASP A 13 -11.93 14.91 14.66
CA ASP A 13 -10.93 15.73 13.99
C ASP A 13 -9.56 15.04 13.92
N ARG A 14 -8.62 15.66 13.21
CA ARG A 14 -7.24 15.21 13.07
C ARG A 14 -6.27 16.37 13.27
N PRO A 15 -5.84 16.63 14.53
CA PRO A 15 -4.96 17.77 14.84
C PRO A 15 -3.59 17.70 14.17
N ASN A 16 -3.09 16.50 13.90
CA ASN A 16 -1.85 16.29 13.12
C ASN A 16 -1.87 14.94 12.39
N ARG A 17 -0.83 14.65 11.60
CA ARG A 17 -0.78 13.42 10.77
C ARG A 17 -0.72 12.10 11.55
N PHE A 18 -0.45 12.12 12.85
CA PHE A 18 -0.29 10.91 13.67
C PHE A 18 -1.44 10.69 14.64
N ILE A 19 -2.22 11.73 14.95
CA ILE A 19 -3.25 11.74 15.98
C ILE A 19 -4.58 12.15 15.38
N ALA A 20 -5.64 11.46 15.78
CA ALA A 20 -7.02 11.85 15.57
C ALA A 20 -7.80 11.76 16.88
N HIS A 21 -8.94 12.47 16.94
CA HIS A 21 -9.96 12.31 17.96
C HIS A 21 -11.12 11.53 17.35
N VAL A 22 -11.57 10.50 18.09
CA VAL A 22 -12.66 9.61 17.65
C VAL A 22 -13.58 9.38 18.83
N GLU A 23 -14.88 9.57 18.62
CA GLU A 23 -15.89 9.22 19.60
C GLU A 23 -16.13 7.71 19.57
N ILE A 24 -15.91 7.05 20.70
CA ILE A 24 -16.11 5.61 20.92
C ILE A 24 -17.05 5.47 22.14
N ASN A 25 -18.24 4.88 21.93
CA ASN A 25 -19.24 4.69 22.98
C ASN A 25 -19.59 5.99 23.76
N GLY A 26 -19.66 7.13 23.07
CA GLY A 26 -19.99 8.44 23.65
C GLY A 26 -18.82 9.15 24.34
N VAL A 27 -17.61 8.59 24.29
CA VAL A 27 -16.38 9.19 24.83
C VAL A 27 -15.43 9.54 23.70
N VAL A 28 -14.91 10.77 23.70
CA VAL A 28 -13.89 11.18 22.72
C VAL A 28 -12.51 10.69 23.18
N GLU A 29 -11.93 9.81 22.38
CA GLU A 29 -10.62 9.20 22.61
C GLU A 29 -9.56 9.78 21.66
N THR A 30 -8.34 9.91 22.16
CA THR A 30 -7.17 10.24 21.34
C THR A 30 -6.60 8.95 20.76
N VAL A 31 -6.56 8.84 19.42
CA VAL A 31 -6.17 7.63 18.70
C VAL A 31 -4.97 7.90 17.78
N HIS A 32 -4.18 6.89 17.55
CA HIS A 32 -3.08 6.95 16.58
C HIS A 32 -3.62 6.70 15.16
N VAL A 33 -3.16 7.48 14.20
CA VAL A 33 -3.46 7.29 12.76
C VAL A 33 -2.28 6.58 12.10
N LYS A 34 -2.49 5.34 11.68
CA LYS A 34 -1.46 4.53 10.98
C LYS A 34 -1.21 4.96 9.53
N ASN A 35 -1.53 6.20 9.18
CA ASN A 35 -1.32 6.73 7.84
C ASN A 35 -0.80 8.15 7.92
N THR A 36 0.36 8.40 7.33
CA THR A 36 0.97 9.73 7.30
C THR A 36 0.48 10.59 6.12
N GLY A 37 -0.29 10.02 5.20
CA GLY A 37 -0.97 10.73 4.12
C GLY A 37 -2.00 11.73 4.63
N ARG A 38 -2.47 12.59 3.75
CA ARG A 38 -3.42 13.64 4.12
C ARG A 38 -4.80 13.08 4.44
N CYS A 39 -5.30 12.15 3.62
CA CYS A 39 -6.61 11.48 3.76
C CYS A 39 -7.76 12.45 4.10
N ARG A 40 -7.72 13.69 3.57
CA ARG A 40 -8.69 14.75 3.91
C ARG A 40 -10.07 14.44 3.37
N GLU A 41 -10.13 13.75 2.23
CA GLU A 41 -11.36 13.31 1.58
C GLU A 41 -12.02 12.12 2.28
N LEU A 42 -11.28 11.45 3.15
CA LEU A 42 -11.74 10.29 3.92
C LEU A 42 -12.16 10.67 5.34
N LEU A 43 -11.32 11.44 6.02
CA LEU A 43 -11.47 11.77 7.44
C LEU A 43 -12.29 13.06 7.61
N LEU A 44 -13.60 12.95 7.32
CA LEU A 44 -14.57 14.02 7.51
C LEU A 44 -15.26 13.88 8.89
N PRO A 45 -15.56 14.99 9.59
CA PRO A 45 -16.24 14.92 10.90
C PRO A 45 -17.53 14.08 10.81
N GLY A 46 -17.71 13.18 11.78
CA GLY A 46 -18.89 12.31 11.89
C GLY A 46 -18.83 11.01 11.05
N VAL A 47 -17.83 10.81 10.17
CA VAL A 47 -17.72 9.54 9.41
C VAL A 47 -17.44 8.37 10.37
N ARG A 48 -17.98 7.19 10.00
CA ARG A 48 -17.69 5.95 10.72
C ARG A 48 -16.26 5.51 10.42
N VAL A 49 -15.53 5.19 11.48
CA VAL A 49 -14.16 4.67 11.39
C VAL A 49 -14.04 3.36 12.16
N ILE A 50 -13.07 2.55 11.79
CA ILE A 50 -12.71 1.31 12.48
C ILE A 50 -11.33 1.48 13.08
N LEU A 51 -11.19 1.02 14.31
CA LEU A 51 -9.97 1.10 15.08
C LEU A 51 -9.58 -0.29 15.57
N GLU A 52 -8.29 -0.57 15.62
CA GLU A 52 -7.73 -1.73 16.29
C GLU A 52 -7.31 -1.34 17.70
N VAL A 53 -7.69 -2.14 18.69
CA VAL A 53 -7.21 -1.97 20.06
C VAL A 53 -5.75 -2.37 20.12
N ALA A 54 -4.88 -1.50 20.62
CA ALA A 54 -3.45 -1.77 20.73
C ALA A 54 -3.18 -2.95 21.66
N ALA A 55 -2.36 -3.89 21.22
CA ALA A 55 -1.99 -5.06 22.02
C ALA A 55 -1.15 -4.70 23.25
N ASN A 56 -0.35 -3.63 23.18
CA ASN A 56 0.42 -3.14 24.33
C ASN A 56 -0.42 -2.14 25.14
N PRO A 57 -0.81 -2.46 26.37
CA PRO A 57 -1.64 -1.58 27.22
C PRO A 57 -0.90 -0.32 27.70
N ASP A 58 0.44 -0.32 27.69
CA ASP A 58 1.26 0.82 28.15
C ASP A 58 1.43 1.92 27.07
N ARG A 59 0.83 1.75 25.90
CA ARG A 59 0.85 2.79 24.86
C ARG A 59 0.06 4.02 25.28
N LYS A 60 0.58 5.19 24.88
CA LYS A 60 -0.11 6.49 25.09
C LYS A 60 -1.47 6.56 24.38
N THR A 61 -1.60 5.87 23.23
CA THR A 61 -2.86 5.75 22.47
C THR A 61 -3.31 4.29 22.50
N LYS A 62 -4.53 4.07 23.00
CA LYS A 62 -5.12 2.72 23.11
C LYS A 62 -5.58 2.14 21.79
N TYR A 63 -5.78 2.99 20.79
CA TYR A 63 -6.39 2.62 19.52
C TYR A 63 -5.54 3.08 18.33
N ASP A 64 -5.53 2.27 17.27
CA ASP A 64 -4.99 2.59 15.96
C ASP A 64 -6.15 2.73 14.97
N LEU A 65 -6.31 3.86 14.30
CA LEU A 65 -7.29 4.06 13.25
C LEU A 65 -6.81 3.32 12.00
N ILE A 66 -7.57 2.29 11.57
CA ILE A 66 -7.18 1.36 10.52
C ILE A 66 -8.06 1.44 9.26
N ALA A 67 -9.32 1.85 9.38
CA ALA A 67 -10.21 1.96 8.22
C ALA A 67 -11.28 3.03 8.43
N VAL A 68 -11.86 3.51 7.34
CA VAL A 68 -12.87 4.55 7.29
C VAL A 68 -13.95 4.22 6.26
N TYR A 69 -15.20 4.52 6.56
CA TYR A 69 -16.30 4.48 5.60
C TYR A 69 -16.38 5.79 4.83
N LYS A 70 -15.90 5.79 3.58
CA LYS A 70 -16.04 6.93 2.67
C LYS A 70 -17.50 7.03 2.23
N GLN A 71 -18.11 8.19 2.43
CA GLN A 71 -19.51 8.43 2.04
C GLN A 71 -19.72 8.21 0.53
N GLY A 72 -20.76 7.47 0.18
CA GLY A 72 -21.10 7.17 -1.21
C GLY A 72 -20.21 6.14 -1.90
N PHE A 73 -19.18 5.59 -1.19
CA PHE A 73 -18.25 4.64 -1.79
C PHE A 73 -18.18 3.32 -1.00
N GLY A 74 -17.80 3.34 0.26
CA GLY A 74 -17.66 2.14 1.07
C GLY A 74 -16.48 2.17 2.03
N LEU A 75 -16.05 1.00 2.48
CA LEU A 75 -14.97 0.83 3.43
C LEU A 75 -13.61 0.92 2.73
N ILE A 76 -12.73 1.78 3.26
CA ILE A 76 -11.35 1.93 2.82
C ILE A 76 -10.43 1.59 3.99
N ASN A 77 -9.56 0.61 3.81
CA ASN A 77 -8.46 0.37 4.75
C ASN A 77 -7.42 1.47 4.57
N MET A 78 -7.04 2.14 5.64
CA MET A 78 -6.08 3.25 5.59
C MET A 78 -4.78 2.98 6.35
N ASP A 79 -4.57 1.76 6.85
CA ASP A 79 -3.32 1.36 7.50
C ASP A 79 -2.18 1.30 6.47
N SER A 80 -1.24 2.24 6.54
CA SER A 80 -0.09 2.30 5.62
C SER A 80 0.93 1.17 5.79
N GLN A 81 0.80 0.36 6.84
CA GLN A 81 1.63 -0.83 7.05
C GLN A 81 0.97 -2.11 6.51
N ALA A 82 -0.32 -2.08 6.22
CA ALA A 82 -1.06 -3.22 5.71
C ALA A 82 -0.57 -3.68 4.32
N PRO A 83 -0.26 -2.79 3.35
CA PRO A 83 0.16 -3.19 2.02
C PRO A 83 1.30 -4.21 2.00
N ASN A 84 2.39 -3.94 2.71
CA ASN A 84 3.54 -4.86 2.73
C ASN A 84 3.19 -6.22 3.38
N LYS A 85 2.32 -6.23 4.39
CA LYS A 85 1.88 -7.47 5.05
C LYS A 85 1.04 -8.34 4.11
N VAL A 86 0.04 -7.76 3.43
CA VAL A 86 -0.81 -8.53 2.51
C VAL A 86 -0.06 -8.96 1.25
N VAL A 87 0.93 -8.17 0.79
CA VAL A 87 1.82 -8.57 -0.31
C VAL A 87 2.70 -9.74 0.11
N ALA A 88 3.25 -9.75 1.33
CA ALA A 88 4.03 -10.89 1.84
C ALA A 88 3.20 -12.18 1.87
N GLU A 89 1.94 -12.10 2.36
CA GLU A 89 1.00 -13.24 2.35
C GLU A 89 0.68 -13.70 0.92
N TRP A 90 0.49 -12.77 -0.01
CA TRP A 90 0.17 -13.07 -1.40
C TRP A 90 1.36 -13.69 -2.13
N LEU A 91 2.58 -13.17 -1.92
CA LEU A 91 3.81 -13.68 -2.54
C LEU A 91 4.09 -15.14 -2.20
N ALA A 92 3.68 -15.61 -1.02
CA ALA A 92 3.82 -17.02 -0.61
C ALA A 92 3.11 -18.00 -1.56
N GLY A 93 2.10 -17.54 -2.32
CA GLY A 93 1.39 -18.33 -3.32
C GLY A 93 1.81 -18.07 -4.78
N GLN A 94 2.84 -17.24 -5.05
CA GLN A 94 3.21 -16.82 -6.41
C GLN A 94 4.35 -17.65 -7.03
N GLY A 95 4.78 -18.72 -6.36
CA GLY A 95 5.80 -19.64 -6.88
C GLY A 95 7.18 -19.00 -7.01
N TYR A 96 7.55 -18.11 -6.10
CA TYR A 96 8.93 -17.69 -5.90
C TYR A 96 9.63 -18.66 -4.97
N ASP A 97 10.88 -19.04 -5.31
CA ASP A 97 11.71 -19.93 -4.49
C ASP A 97 12.33 -19.20 -3.30
N VAL A 98 12.58 -17.90 -3.47
CA VAL A 98 13.09 -17.01 -2.42
C VAL A 98 12.25 -15.75 -2.36
N VAL A 99 11.84 -15.35 -1.14
CA VAL A 99 11.21 -14.04 -0.87
C VAL A 99 11.87 -13.42 0.35
N LYS A 100 12.49 -12.25 0.18
CA LYS A 100 13.18 -11.50 1.26
C LYS A 100 12.53 -10.12 1.38
N PRO A 101 11.79 -9.83 2.46
CA PRO A 101 11.26 -8.50 2.72
C PRO A 101 12.38 -7.53 3.11
N GLU A 102 12.14 -6.23 2.94
CA GLU A 102 13.01 -5.15 3.40
C GLU A 102 14.46 -5.29 2.89
N TYR A 103 14.60 -5.66 1.61
CA TYR A 103 15.89 -5.98 1.00
C TYR A 103 16.72 -4.72 0.73
N LYS A 104 17.98 -4.72 1.21
CA LYS A 104 18.92 -3.63 0.93
C LYS A 104 19.43 -3.72 -0.50
N TYR A 105 19.08 -2.74 -1.33
CA TYR A 105 19.56 -2.58 -2.69
C TYR A 105 20.17 -1.18 -2.86
N GLY A 106 21.46 -1.13 -3.20
CA GLY A 106 22.17 0.14 -3.29
C GLY A 106 22.11 0.97 -2.00
N SER A 107 21.58 2.19 -2.11
CA SER A 107 21.41 3.12 -0.99
C SER A 107 20.00 3.06 -0.35
N SER A 108 19.13 2.22 -0.86
CA SER A 108 17.74 2.10 -0.41
C SER A 108 17.42 0.72 0.13
N ARG A 109 16.22 0.62 0.66
CA ARG A 109 15.59 -0.61 1.09
C ARG A 109 14.32 -0.78 0.25
N ILE A 110 14.33 -1.82 -0.60
CA ILE A 110 13.19 -2.20 -1.45
C ILE A 110 12.31 -3.16 -0.66
N ASP A 111 11.00 -3.04 -0.81
CA ASP A 111 10.04 -3.77 0.01
C ASP A 111 10.20 -5.30 -0.11
N PHE A 112 10.43 -5.83 -1.33
CA PHE A 112 10.68 -7.25 -1.55
C PHE A 112 11.73 -7.50 -2.62
N TYR A 113 12.62 -8.46 -2.33
CA TYR A 113 13.46 -9.16 -3.29
C TYR A 113 12.94 -10.58 -3.43
N MET A 114 12.84 -11.09 -4.67
CA MET A 114 12.41 -12.45 -4.93
C MET A 114 13.29 -13.11 -5.97
N GLU A 115 13.36 -14.47 -5.96
CA GLU A 115 14.03 -15.27 -6.96
C GLU A 115 13.13 -16.41 -7.45
N LYS A 116 13.31 -16.76 -8.73
CA LYS A 116 12.80 -18.01 -9.32
C LYS A 116 13.96 -18.75 -9.95
N PHE A 117 14.12 -20.02 -9.59
CA PHE A 117 15.10 -20.90 -10.21
C PHE A 117 14.45 -21.62 -11.38
N ARG A 118 15.15 -21.64 -12.51
CA ARG A 118 14.74 -22.35 -13.73
C ARG A 118 15.92 -23.10 -14.32
N MET A 119 15.62 -24.18 -15.05
CA MET A 119 16.61 -24.79 -15.92
C MET A 119 16.60 -24.06 -17.28
N ASP A 120 17.75 -23.67 -17.77
CA ASP A 120 17.88 -23.15 -19.13
C ASP A 120 17.83 -24.29 -20.18
N ASP A 121 17.88 -23.94 -21.46
CA ASP A 121 17.84 -24.90 -22.56
C ASP A 121 19.06 -25.86 -22.59
N GLY A 122 20.14 -25.51 -21.88
CA GLY A 122 21.35 -26.33 -21.70
C GLY A 122 21.30 -27.24 -20.46
N GLY A 123 20.22 -27.18 -19.67
CA GLY A 123 20.08 -27.94 -18.41
C GLY A 123 20.86 -27.34 -17.24
N GLN A 124 21.28 -26.08 -17.33
CA GLN A 124 21.93 -25.36 -16.23
C GLN A 124 20.87 -24.57 -15.44
N GLU A 125 20.96 -24.61 -14.10
CA GLU A 125 20.10 -23.80 -13.24
C GLU A 125 20.46 -22.32 -13.37
N VAL A 126 19.46 -21.50 -13.66
CA VAL A 126 19.55 -20.03 -13.72
C VAL A 126 18.56 -19.40 -12.75
N SER A 127 18.96 -18.29 -12.13
CA SER A 127 18.10 -17.53 -11.22
C SER A 127 17.57 -16.27 -11.89
N GLU A 128 16.25 -16.14 -11.95
CA GLU A 128 15.58 -14.87 -12.26
C GLU A 128 15.40 -14.08 -10.98
N ARG A 129 15.91 -12.85 -10.97
CA ARG A 129 15.89 -11.97 -9.78
C ARG A 129 14.86 -10.87 -9.96
N TYR A 130 14.06 -10.66 -8.93
CA TYR A 130 12.97 -9.69 -8.92
C TYR A 130 13.14 -8.68 -7.79
N LEU A 131 12.76 -7.43 -8.06
CA LEU A 131 12.62 -6.37 -7.05
C LEU A 131 11.20 -5.81 -7.12
N MET A 132 10.54 -5.70 -5.98
CA MET A 132 9.19 -5.13 -5.90
C MET A 132 9.14 -4.03 -4.85
N GLU A 133 8.67 -2.87 -5.27
CA GLU A 133 8.29 -1.76 -4.39
C GLU A 133 6.77 -1.71 -4.27
N VAL A 134 6.26 -1.57 -3.05
CA VAL A 134 4.83 -1.61 -2.73
C VAL A 134 4.33 -0.22 -2.34
N LYS A 135 3.17 0.17 -2.87
CA LYS A 135 2.47 1.40 -2.50
C LYS A 135 1.01 1.08 -2.17
N GLY A 136 0.54 1.55 -1.03
CA GLY A 136 -0.87 1.52 -0.68
C GLY A 136 -1.62 2.64 -1.40
N CYS A 137 -2.76 2.34 -2.01
CA CYS A 137 -3.65 3.30 -2.63
C CYS A 137 -4.95 3.39 -1.84
N THR A 138 -5.23 4.57 -1.28
CA THR A 138 -6.45 4.89 -0.52
C THR A 138 -7.23 6.04 -1.12
N LEU A 139 -6.66 6.78 -2.07
CA LEU A 139 -7.32 7.88 -2.76
C LEU A 139 -8.11 7.34 -3.94
N GLU A 140 -9.42 7.55 -3.90
CA GLU A 140 -10.36 7.25 -4.98
C GLU A 140 -11.05 8.53 -5.45
N ILE A 141 -11.13 8.72 -6.76
CA ILE A 141 -11.87 9.80 -7.42
C ILE A 141 -12.58 9.20 -8.63
N ASP A 142 -13.91 9.30 -8.68
CA ASP A 142 -14.75 8.88 -9.81
C ASP A 142 -14.48 7.42 -10.26
N GLY A 143 -14.31 6.49 -9.31
CA GLY A 143 -14.11 5.07 -9.60
C GLY A 143 -12.68 4.70 -10.01
N ILE A 144 -11.71 5.59 -9.86
CA ILE A 144 -10.30 5.36 -10.18
C ILE A 144 -9.44 5.62 -8.94
N GLY A 145 -8.48 4.72 -8.69
CA GLY A 145 -7.46 4.94 -7.67
C GLY A 145 -6.40 5.93 -8.12
N TYR A 146 -5.90 6.75 -7.21
CA TYR A 146 -4.81 7.69 -7.49
C TYR A 146 -3.68 7.57 -6.46
N PHE A 147 -2.45 7.69 -6.93
CA PHE A 147 -1.27 7.77 -6.07
C PHE A 147 -0.26 8.79 -6.64
N PRO A 148 0.37 9.64 -5.79
CA PRO A 148 0.23 9.74 -4.34
C PRO A 148 -0.93 10.65 -3.91
N ASP A 149 -1.37 10.57 -2.64
CA ASP A 149 -2.30 11.50 -2.01
C ASP A 149 -1.62 12.80 -1.52
N ALA A 150 -0.28 12.78 -1.42
CA ALA A 150 0.57 13.91 -1.09
C ALA A 150 1.90 13.81 -1.86
N PRO A 151 2.63 14.91 -2.11
CA PRO A 151 3.93 14.87 -2.78
C PRO A 151 4.90 13.90 -2.11
N THR A 152 5.60 13.07 -2.93
CA THR A 152 6.48 11.99 -2.46
C THR A 152 7.80 11.93 -3.23
N GLU A 153 8.84 12.59 -2.74
CA GLU A 153 10.19 12.49 -3.31
C GLU A 153 10.76 11.08 -3.15
N ARG A 154 10.44 10.43 -2.02
CA ARG A 154 10.84 9.04 -1.79
C ARG A 154 10.24 8.09 -2.83
N GLY A 155 8.99 8.33 -3.27
CA GLY A 155 8.36 7.53 -4.32
C GLY A 155 9.10 7.66 -5.66
N ILE A 156 9.50 8.88 -6.03
CA ILE A 156 10.30 9.13 -7.24
C ILE A 156 11.67 8.43 -7.14
N LYS A 157 12.33 8.53 -5.98
CA LYS A 157 13.61 7.86 -5.76
C LYS A 157 13.51 6.35 -5.98
N HIS A 158 12.49 5.68 -5.42
CA HIS A 158 12.29 4.24 -5.57
C HIS A 158 12.01 3.85 -7.02
N LEU A 159 11.24 4.66 -7.78
CA LEU A 159 11.01 4.41 -9.22
C LEU A 159 12.32 4.47 -10.02
N LYS A 160 13.18 5.46 -9.75
CA LYS A 160 14.49 5.58 -10.39
C LYS A 160 15.42 4.40 -10.05
N GLU A 161 15.38 3.92 -8.81
CA GLU A 161 16.17 2.76 -8.38
C GLU A 161 15.69 1.47 -9.07
N LEU A 162 14.37 1.26 -9.17
CA LEU A 162 13.82 0.14 -9.94
C LEU A 162 14.20 0.23 -11.42
N ALA A 163 14.11 1.41 -12.04
CA ALA A 163 14.52 1.62 -13.43
C ALA A 163 15.99 1.29 -13.63
N GLY A 164 16.88 1.73 -12.73
CA GLY A 164 18.30 1.38 -12.76
C GLY A 164 18.57 -0.11 -12.57
N ALA A 165 17.80 -0.79 -11.72
CA ALA A 165 17.91 -2.22 -11.50
C ALA A 165 17.43 -3.04 -12.70
N ALA A 166 16.38 -2.60 -13.40
CA ALA A 166 15.91 -3.22 -14.62
C ALA A 166 17.02 -3.27 -15.69
N GLY A 167 17.79 -2.18 -15.83
CA GLY A 167 18.98 -2.15 -16.70
C GLY A 167 20.12 -3.08 -16.28
N GLN A 168 20.09 -3.65 -15.07
CA GLN A 168 21.04 -4.62 -14.55
C GLN A 168 20.53 -6.07 -14.57
N GLY A 169 19.41 -6.31 -15.28
CA GLY A 169 18.83 -7.64 -15.45
C GLY A 169 17.91 -8.10 -14.33
N TYR A 170 17.42 -7.20 -13.46
CA TYR A 170 16.35 -7.51 -12.53
C TYR A 170 14.98 -7.34 -13.18
N HIS A 171 14.04 -8.21 -12.85
CA HIS A 171 12.63 -8.00 -13.12
C HIS A 171 12.05 -7.06 -12.06
N CYS A 172 11.78 -5.82 -12.43
CA CYS A 172 11.34 -4.78 -11.48
C CYS A 172 9.84 -4.57 -11.54
N ILE A 173 9.20 -4.46 -10.35
CA ILE A 173 7.75 -4.34 -10.20
C ILE A 173 7.45 -3.16 -9.25
N MET A 174 6.62 -2.22 -9.72
CA MET A 174 5.92 -1.26 -8.88
C MET A 174 4.53 -1.80 -8.61
N ALA A 175 4.24 -2.24 -7.38
CA ALA A 175 2.97 -2.81 -6.99
C ALA A 175 2.11 -1.79 -6.23
N TYR A 176 0.88 -1.56 -6.71
CA TYR A 176 -0.12 -0.77 -5.99
C TYR A 176 -1.13 -1.69 -5.33
N VAL A 177 -1.16 -1.70 -4.00
CA VAL A 177 -2.20 -2.37 -3.22
C VAL A 177 -3.39 -1.43 -3.10
N ILE A 178 -4.49 -1.77 -3.74
CA ILE A 178 -5.72 -0.98 -3.75
C ILE A 178 -6.50 -1.34 -2.49
N GLN A 179 -6.47 -0.45 -1.48
CA GLN A 179 -7.00 -0.71 -0.13
C GLN A 179 -8.51 -0.46 -0.03
N MET A 180 -9.24 -0.71 -1.12
CA MET A 180 -10.69 -0.54 -1.25
C MET A 180 -11.25 -1.47 -2.31
N GLU A 181 -12.52 -1.82 -2.21
CA GLU A 181 -13.20 -2.65 -3.21
C GLU A 181 -13.73 -1.80 -4.38
N GLY A 182 -13.97 -2.45 -5.53
CA GLY A 182 -14.56 -1.80 -6.71
C GLY A 182 -13.56 -1.02 -7.57
N ILE A 183 -12.32 -0.85 -7.14
CA ILE A 183 -11.26 -0.21 -7.90
C ILE A 183 -10.28 -1.27 -8.39
N ASN A 184 -9.88 -1.18 -9.66
CA ASN A 184 -8.98 -2.13 -10.30
C ASN A 184 -7.79 -1.49 -11.04
N GLU A 185 -7.67 -0.17 -10.96
CA GLU A 185 -6.61 0.62 -11.58
C GLU A 185 -6.15 1.74 -10.66
N VAL A 186 -4.85 2.05 -10.68
CA VAL A 186 -4.28 3.22 -10.01
C VAL A 186 -3.55 4.06 -11.04
N ARG A 187 -3.87 5.35 -11.08
CA ARG A 187 -3.22 6.34 -11.94
C ARG A 187 -2.28 7.24 -11.15
N PRO A 188 -1.19 7.73 -11.76
CA PRO A 188 -0.38 8.78 -11.16
C PRO A 188 -1.23 10.04 -10.89
N ASN A 189 -1.18 10.54 -9.65
CA ASN A 189 -1.86 11.79 -9.30
C ASN A 189 -0.99 13.00 -9.71
N ILE A 190 -1.02 13.32 -11.00
CA ILE A 190 -0.25 14.42 -11.58
C ILE A 190 -0.69 15.79 -11.07
N THR A 191 -1.94 15.94 -10.62
CA THR A 191 -2.42 17.17 -9.98
C THR A 191 -1.71 17.42 -8.65
N THR A 192 -1.46 16.37 -7.88
CA THR A 192 -0.77 16.47 -6.59
C THR A 192 0.75 16.49 -6.76
N HIS A 193 1.29 15.68 -7.68
CA HIS A 193 2.73 15.56 -7.89
C HIS A 193 3.06 15.23 -9.36
N PRO A 194 3.15 16.23 -10.26
CA PRO A 194 3.43 16.01 -11.68
C PRO A 194 4.72 15.21 -11.93
N ALA A 195 5.76 15.46 -11.13
CA ALA A 195 7.04 14.76 -11.26
C ALA A 195 6.95 13.24 -10.97
N TYR A 196 5.96 12.82 -10.16
CA TYR A 196 5.72 11.40 -9.91
C TYR A 196 5.18 10.70 -11.17
N GLY A 197 4.24 11.33 -11.90
CA GLY A 197 3.72 10.80 -13.16
C GLY A 197 4.85 10.57 -14.18
N LYS A 198 5.70 11.59 -14.38
CA LYS A 198 6.87 11.47 -15.26
C LYS A 198 7.81 10.35 -14.82
N ALA A 199 8.07 10.21 -13.53
CA ALA A 199 8.94 9.13 -13.02
C ALA A 199 8.34 7.74 -13.25
N VAL A 200 7.01 7.58 -13.21
CA VAL A 200 6.31 6.32 -13.56
C VAL A 200 6.50 6.00 -15.04
N GLU A 201 6.30 6.97 -15.94
CA GLU A 201 6.50 6.81 -17.38
C GLU A 201 7.95 6.41 -17.71
N GLU A 202 8.93 7.10 -17.12
CA GLU A 202 10.36 6.80 -17.28
C GLU A 202 10.70 5.39 -16.77
N ALA A 203 10.13 4.98 -15.63
CA ALA A 203 10.34 3.64 -15.08
C ALA A 203 9.73 2.54 -15.96
N ILE A 204 8.54 2.74 -16.50
CA ILE A 204 7.90 1.80 -17.44
C ILE A 204 8.75 1.69 -18.72
N ALA A 205 9.23 2.80 -19.28
CA ALA A 205 10.11 2.80 -20.45
C ALA A 205 11.43 2.06 -20.19
N ALA A 206 11.92 2.04 -18.95
CA ALA A 206 13.09 1.29 -18.53
C ALA A 206 12.83 -0.21 -18.24
N GLY A 207 11.58 -0.69 -18.39
CA GLY A 207 11.20 -2.08 -18.19
C GLY A 207 10.61 -2.42 -16.81
N VAL A 208 10.32 -1.42 -15.97
CA VAL A 208 9.58 -1.64 -14.72
C VAL A 208 8.12 -1.95 -15.04
N LYS A 209 7.61 -3.08 -14.52
CA LYS A 209 6.21 -3.45 -14.65
C LYS A 209 5.38 -2.83 -13.53
N VAL A 210 4.18 -2.35 -13.86
CA VAL A 210 3.21 -1.85 -12.88
C VAL A 210 2.19 -2.94 -12.62
N LEU A 211 1.98 -3.28 -11.34
CA LEU A 211 1.06 -4.32 -10.87
C LEU A 211 -0.02 -3.70 -9.98
N PHE A 212 -1.28 -3.91 -10.32
CA PHE A 212 -2.42 -3.56 -9.49
C PHE A 212 -2.87 -4.77 -8.69
N LEU A 213 -2.88 -4.66 -7.37
CA LEU A 213 -3.29 -5.69 -6.44
C LEU A 213 -4.63 -5.28 -5.82
N CYS A 214 -5.72 -5.86 -6.33
CA CYS A 214 -7.05 -5.63 -5.82
C CYS A 214 -7.28 -6.39 -4.53
N THR A 215 -8.00 -5.78 -3.59
CA THR A 215 -8.23 -6.36 -2.27
C THR A 215 -9.72 -6.53 -1.95
N ALA A 216 -10.04 -7.55 -1.15
CA ALA A 216 -11.26 -7.60 -0.36
C ALA A 216 -10.99 -6.89 0.97
N VAL A 217 -11.90 -5.98 1.35
CA VAL A 217 -11.79 -5.14 2.54
C VAL A 217 -12.97 -5.39 3.46
N LYS A 218 -12.70 -5.90 4.66
CA LYS A 218 -13.66 -5.98 5.76
C LYS A 218 -13.16 -5.15 6.95
N GLU A 219 -14.02 -4.89 7.90
CA GLU A 219 -13.63 -4.08 9.07
C GLU A 219 -12.40 -4.62 9.79
N ASN A 220 -12.24 -5.96 9.82
CA ASN A 220 -11.13 -6.64 10.48
C ASN A 220 -10.18 -7.38 9.51
N GLU A 221 -10.36 -7.28 8.20
CA GLU A 221 -9.55 -8.06 7.24
C GLU A 221 -9.19 -7.21 6.01
N LEU A 222 -7.93 -7.34 5.58
CA LEU A 222 -7.49 -6.92 4.25
C LEU A 222 -6.82 -8.12 3.58
N ARG A 223 -7.23 -8.48 2.36
CA ARG A 223 -6.68 -9.63 1.63
C ARG A 223 -6.62 -9.33 0.14
N ILE A 224 -5.49 -9.59 -0.51
CA ILE A 224 -5.37 -9.53 -1.97
C ILE A 224 -6.21 -10.66 -2.59
N VAL A 225 -7.05 -10.32 -3.55
CA VAL A 225 -7.94 -11.25 -4.26
C VAL A 225 -7.55 -11.46 -5.71
N SER A 226 -6.90 -10.47 -6.33
CA SER A 226 -6.38 -10.58 -7.71
C SER A 226 -5.22 -9.63 -7.94
N GLY A 227 -4.40 -9.94 -8.93
CA GLY A 227 -3.35 -9.07 -9.43
C GLY A 227 -3.46 -8.95 -10.96
N ARG A 228 -3.26 -7.74 -11.49
CA ARG A 228 -3.27 -7.44 -12.92
C ARG A 228 -2.14 -6.48 -13.27
N TYR A 229 -1.39 -6.79 -14.31
CA TYR A 229 -0.39 -5.85 -14.81
C TYR A 229 -1.03 -4.75 -15.67
N LEU A 230 -0.39 -3.59 -15.70
CA LEU A 230 -0.78 -2.52 -16.60
C LEU A 230 -0.63 -2.99 -18.05
N GLY A 231 -1.71 -2.86 -18.84
CA GLY A 231 -1.75 -3.29 -20.24
C GLY A 231 -2.32 -4.70 -20.48
N GLU A 232 -2.68 -5.42 -19.40
CA GLU A 232 -3.41 -6.70 -19.47
C GLU A 232 -4.92 -6.54 -19.39
#